data_ee1f4ff84b55150f14ea13c8c839c5f2
#
_entry.id   ee1f4ff84b55150f14ea13c8c839c5f2
#
_cell.length_a   1.000
_cell.length_b   1.000
_cell.length_c   1.000
_cell.angle_alpha   90.00
_cell.angle_beta   90.00
_cell.angle_gamma   90.00
#
_symmetry.space_group_name_H-M   'P 1'
#
loop_
_entity.id
_entity.type
_entity.pdbx_description
1 polymer ?
#
loop_
_entity_poly.entity_id
_entity_poly.type
_entity_poly.pdbx_seq_one_letter_code
_entity_poly.pdbx_strand_id
1 'polypeptide(L)'
;MSNLSPTLFADGFVFLEGPRWHDNALWISDMWGHKVHRITPEGAVADVIDVTGRPSGLGFMPDGTLLIVSMADRCVYKHENGTLALHADLSGAVDADINDVVVDPQGRTYIGNFGYDLMNGADAKDAELILIEPDGTHRVVANELMFPNGMVLMDNASTLVVAETFANRLTAFDRDSNGDLSNRRVFADLGEVTPDGICLDIEGGIWVASFMTGEFVRVINGGEITDRFSVGKKAAVACQIGGAENRTLYCMTFAGEMADLASEQRLGAIETVTVDIPGAGSP
;
A
#
# COMPACT_ATOMS: atom_id res chain seq x y z
N MET A 1 -26.07 -7.40 -3.86
CA MET A 1 -24.71 -7.55 -3.31
C MET A 1 -24.20 -8.91 -3.75
N SER A 2 -23.13 -8.96 -4.51
CA SER A 2 -22.44 -10.20 -4.86
C SER A 2 -21.98 -10.87 -3.56
N ASN A 3 -22.11 -12.19 -3.48
CA ASN A 3 -21.63 -12.94 -2.30
C ASN A 3 -20.13 -13.12 -2.44
N LEU A 4 -19.36 -12.08 -2.05
CA LEU A 4 -17.91 -12.06 -2.13
C LEU A 4 -17.35 -12.98 -1.04
N SER A 5 -16.76 -14.10 -1.44
CA SER A 5 -16.17 -15.09 -0.53
C SER A 5 -14.69 -15.27 -0.87
N PRO A 6 -13.78 -14.88 0.04
CA PRO A 6 -12.37 -15.03 -0.21
C PRO A 6 -11.94 -16.50 -0.24
N THR A 7 -11.00 -16.82 -1.13
CA THR A 7 -10.38 -18.12 -1.25
C THR A 7 -8.86 -18.00 -1.09
N LEU A 8 -8.24 -18.95 -0.40
CA LEU A 8 -6.79 -18.96 -0.22
C LEU A 8 -6.09 -19.08 -1.58
N PHE A 9 -5.16 -18.19 -1.84
CA PHE A 9 -4.33 -18.18 -3.03
C PHE A 9 -2.89 -18.62 -2.74
N ALA A 10 -2.27 -18.05 -1.68
CA ALA A 10 -0.93 -18.42 -1.22
C ALA A 10 -0.78 -18.10 0.28
N ASP A 11 0.04 -18.86 0.97
CA ASP A 11 0.32 -18.67 2.40
C ASP A 11 1.80 -18.91 2.74
N GLY A 12 2.12 -18.89 4.02
CA GLY A 12 3.46 -19.15 4.51
C GLY A 12 4.36 -17.92 4.55
N PHE A 13 3.80 -16.73 4.53
CA PHE A 13 4.47 -15.45 4.71
C PHE A 13 4.37 -14.96 6.16
N VAL A 14 5.22 -14.02 6.56
CA VAL A 14 5.17 -13.45 7.90
C VAL A 14 4.12 -12.33 7.97
N PHE A 15 4.32 -11.24 7.21
CA PHE A 15 3.39 -10.11 7.17
C PHE A 15 3.49 -9.39 5.82
N LEU A 16 2.41 -9.40 5.06
CA LEU A 16 2.40 -8.96 3.67
C LEU A 16 1.89 -7.52 3.51
N GLU A 17 2.67 -6.70 2.77
CA GLU A 17 2.41 -5.30 2.50
C GLU A 17 2.72 -4.88 1.06
N GLY A 18 2.22 -3.69 0.66
CA GLY A 18 2.55 -3.02 -0.58
C GLY A 18 2.35 -3.84 -1.85
N PRO A 19 1.22 -4.55 -2.03
CA PRO A 19 1.00 -5.38 -3.22
C PRO A 19 0.92 -4.54 -4.49
N ARG A 20 1.53 -5.05 -5.57
CA ARG A 20 1.45 -4.43 -6.92
C ARG A 20 1.28 -5.51 -7.99
N TRP A 21 0.34 -5.31 -8.89
CA TRP A 21 0.19 -6.16 -10.07
C TRP A 21 0.98 -5.57 -11.24
N HIS A 22 2.08 -6.20 -11.60
CA HIS A 22 2.96 -5.74 -12.67
C HIS A 22 3.52 -6.91 -13.48
N ASP A 23 3.57 -6.78 -14.81
CA ASP A 23 4.08 -7.80 -15.73
C ASP A 23 3.50 -9.20 -15.48
N ASN A 24 2.16 -9.25 -15.38
CA ASN A 24 1.40 -10.48 -15.13
C ASN A 24 1.89 -11.26 -13.89
N ALA A 25 2.28 -10.56 -12.85
CA ALA A 25 2.66 -11.12 -11.56
C ALA A 25 2.24 -10.20 -10.41
N LEU A 26 2.02 -10.79 -9.25
CA LEU A 26 1.82 -10.07 -8.01
C LEU A 26 3.18 -9.87 -7.33
N TRP A 27 3.58 -8.63 -7.15
CA TRP A 27 4.73 -8.25 -6.36
C TRP A 27 4.27 -7.84 -4.97
N ILE A 28 4.97 -8.27 -3.92
CA ILE A 28 4.54 -8.04 -2.55
C ILE A 28 5.72 -8.07 -1.58
N SER A 29 5.69 -7.18 -0.62
CA SER A 29 6.63 -7.16 0.49
C SER A 29 6.19 -8.12 1.59
N ASP A 30 7.06 -9.01 2.03
CA ASP A 30 6.94 -9.72 3.31
C ASP A 30 7.79 -8.95 4.33
N MET A 31 7.16 -7.96 4.96
CA MET A 31 7.81 -6.93 5.77
C MET A 31 8.71 -7.53 6.86
N TRP A 32 8.15 -8.43 7.67
CA TRP A 32 8.88 -9.10 8.75
C TRP A 32 9.59 -10.38 8.29
N GLY A 33 9.33 -10.84 7.06
CA GLY A 33 10.13 -11.85 6.38
C GLY A 33 11.37 -11.27 5.71
N HIS A 34 11.52 -9.93 5.70
CA HIS A 34 12.64 -9.21 5.08
C HIS A 34 12.83 -9.52 3.60
N LYS A 35 11.72 -9.69 2.86
CA LYS A 35 11.74 -10.11 1.47
C LYS A 35 10.70 -9.38 0.65
N VAL A 36 11.00 -9.19 -0.63
CA VAL A 36 10.00 -8.90 -1.65
C VAL A 36 9.83 -10.15 -2.51
N HIS A 37 8.59 -10.58 -2.72
CA HIS A 37 8.25 -11.74 -3.53
C HIS A 37 7.60 -11.32 -4.83
N ARG A 38 7.95 -12.03 -5.91
CA ARG A 38 7.21 -12.04 -7.17
C ARG A 38 6.43 -13.34 -7.25
N ILE A 39 5.12 -13.26 -7.35
CA ILE A 39 4.22 -14.41 -7.32
C ILE A 39 3.50 -14.52 -8.66
N THR A 40 3.53 -15.73 -9.25
CA THR A 40 2.87 -16.00 -10.54
C THR A 40 1.36 -15.98 -10.42
N PRO A 41 0.61 -15.87 -11.53
CA PRO A 41 -0.86 -15.97 -11.52
C PRO A 41 -1.40 -17.28 -10.92
N GLU A 42 -0.58 -18.32 -10.88
CA GLU A 42 -0.92 -19.64 -10.30
C GLU A 42 -0.58 -19.74 -8.81
N GLY A 43 -0.04 -18.67 -8.19
CA GLY A 43 0.29 -18.62 -6.77
C GLY A 43 1.69 -19.11 -6.40
N ALA A 44 2.55 -19.43 -7.37
CA ALA A 44 3.92 -19.85 -7.09
C ALA A 44 4.85 -18.65 -6.89
N VAL A 45 5.72 -18.70 -5.87
CA VAL A 45 6.81 -17.73 -5.70
C VAL A 45 7.85 -17.96 -6.80
N ALA A 46 8.00 -16.98 -7.70
CA ALA A 46 8.90 -17.06 -8.85
C ALA A 46 10.25 -16.38 -8.58
N ASP A 47 10.25 -15.31 -7.79
CA ASP A 47 11.44 -14.53 -7.45
C ASP A 47 11.37 -14.03 -6.01
N VAL A 48 12.55 -13.83 -5.40
CA VAL A 48 12.69 -13.30 -4.04
C VAL A 48 13.85 -12.30 -3.98
N ILE A 49 13.59 -11.13 -3.40
CA ILE A 49 14.60 -10.09 -3.17
C ILE A 49 14.75 -9.92 -1.66
N ASP A 50 15.97 -10.05 -1.13
CA ASP A 50 16.24 -9.82 0.29
C ASP A 50 16.36 -8.29 0.56
N VAL A 51 15.64 -7.81 1.60
CA VAL A 51 15.63 -6.40 2.02
C VAL A 51 15.76 -6.32 3.54
N THR A 52 16.93 -5.97 4.04
CA THR A 52 17.23 -6.05 5.48
C THR A 52 16.46 -5.06 6.35
N GLY A 53 16.10 -3.89 5.81
CA GLY A 53 15.45 -2.81 6.56
C GLY A 53 13.92 -2.88 6.62
N ARG A 54 13.31 -4.06 6.48
CA ARG A 54 11.86 -4.28 6.42
C ARG A 54 11.21 -3.63 5.18
N PRO A 55 11.00 -4.38 4.09
CA PRO A 55 10.30 -3.85 2.92
C PRO A 55 8.83 -3.55 3.26
N SER A 56 8.31 -2.43 2.75
CA SER A 56 6.90 -2.05 2.85
C SER A 56 6.35 -1.71 1.46
N GLY A 57 6.08 -0.44 1.16
CA GLY A 57 5.55 -0.02 -0.12
C GLY A 57 6.43 -0.43 -1.31
N LEU A 58 5.78 -0.82 -2.38
CA LEU A 58 6.39 -1.10 -3.69
C LEU A 58 5.85 -0.12 -4.72
N GLY A 59 6.64 0.17 -5.74
CA GLY A 59 6.22 0.97 -6.88
C GLY A 59 6.99 0.62 -8.13
N PHE A 60 6.43 0.88 -9.29
CA PHE A 60 7.13 0.71 -10.56
C PHE A 60 7.29 2.06 -11.24
N MET A 61 8.52 2.40 -11.59
CA MET A 61 8.79 3.56 -12.42
C MET A 61 8.27 3.33 -13.85
N PRO A 62 8.07 4.40 -14.64
CA PRO A 62 7.56 4.25 -16.01
C PRO A 62 8.40 3.36 -16.95
N ASP A 63 9.67 3.17 -16.64
CA ASP A 63 10.57 2.27 -17.37
C ASP A 63 10.53 0.80 -16.86
N GLY A 64 9.68 0.51 -15.86
CA GLY A 64 9.53 -0.80 -15.24
C GLY A 64 10.49 -1.08 -14.08
N THR A 65 11.33 -0.12 -13.69
CA THR A 65 12.22 -0.27 -12.52
C THR A 65 11.40 -0.37 -11.24
N LEU A 66 11.62 -1.43 -10.47
CA LEU A 66 10.96 -1.64 -9.17
C LEU A 66 11.60 -0.74 -8.10
N LEU A 67 10.77 0.04 -7.43
CA LEU A 67 11.11 0.76 -6.19
C LEU A 67 10.66 -0.05 -4.99
N ILE A 68 11.50 -0.11 -3.96
CA ILE A 68 11.25 -0.81 -2.71
C ILE A 68 11.52 0.13 -1.55
N VAL A 69 10.51 0.33 -0.72
CA VAL A 69 10.67 1.04 0.56
C VAL A 69 11.35 0.12 1.55
N SER A 70 12.43 0.60 2.18
CA SER A 70 13.07 -0.01 3.36
C SER A 70 12.70 0.85 4.57
N MET A 71 11.66 0.42 5.31
CA MET A 71 11.00 1.20 6.36
C MET A 71 11.97 1.71 7.43
N ALA A 72 12.65 0.77 8.08
CA ALA A 72 13.50 1.05 9.24
C ALA A 72 14.75 1.85 8.86
N ASP A 73 15.25 1.67 7.65
CA ASP A 73 16.37 2.46 7.11
C ASP A 73 15.92 3.84 6.66
N ARG A 74 14.61 4.04 6.47
CA ARG A 74 14.02 5.26 5.89
C ARG A 74 14.60 5.58 4.52
N CYS A 75 14.82 4.52 3.72
CA CYS A 75 15.38 4.60 2.38
C CYS A 75 14.45 4.00 1.34
N VAL A 76 14.51 4.51 0.12
CA VAL A 76 13.89 3.90 -1.05
C VAL A 76 14.98 3.38 -1.96
N TYR A 77 14.88 2.12 -2.36
CA TYR A 77 15.84 1.47 -3.24
C TYR A 77 15.23 1.20 -4.61
N LYS A 78 16.07 1.25 -5.65
CA LYS A 78 15.80 0.69 -6.98
C LYS A 78 16.34 -0.73 -7.05
N HIS A 79 15.52 -1.65 -7.53
CA HIS A 79 16.01 -2.99 -7.87
C HIS A 79 16.45 -3.03 -9.33
N GLU A 80 17.74 -3.08 -9.55
CA GLU A 80 18.38 -3.07 -10.87
C GLU A 80 19.39 -4.21 -11.00
N ASN A 81 19.26 -5.02 -12.05
CA ASN A 81 20.21 -6.12 -12.35
C ASN A 81 20.47 -7.07 -11.17
N GLY A 82 19.44 -7.37 -10.36
CA GLY A 82 19.55 -8.26 -9.21
C GLY A 82 20.18 -7.62 -7.97
N THR A 83 20.36 -6.30 -7.94
CA THR A 83 20.92 -5.57 -6.80
C THR A 83 20.02 -4.41 -6.38
N LEU A 84 20.11 -4.03 -5.10
CA LEU A 84 19.45 -2.85 -4.56
C LEU A 84 20.41 -1.66 -4.62
N ALA A 85 20.03 -0.63 -5.38
CA ALA A 85 20.73 0.65 -5.44
C ALA A 85 19.92 1.72 -4.69
N LEU A 86 20.58 2.53 -3.85
CA LEU A 86 19.90 3.62 -3.15
C LEU A 86 19.33 4.61 -4.15
N HIS A 87 18.01 4.88 -4.03
CA HIS A 87 17.30 5.89 -4.81
C HIS A 87 17.12 7.19 -4.01
N ALA A 88 16.62 7.08 -2.79
CA ALA A 88 16.46 8.22 -1.90
C ALA A 88 16.72 7.83 -0.45
N ASP A 89 17.40 8.70 0.30
CA ASP A 89 17.61 8.60 1.74
C ASP A 89 16.76 9.68 2.43
N LEU A 90 15.73 9.23 3.15
CA LEU A 90 14.81 10.09 3.88
C LEU A 90 15.12 10.16 5.38
N SER A 91 16.21 9.55 5.84
CA SER A 91 16.56 9.50 7.27
C SER A 91 16.81 10.87 7.91
N GLY A 92 17.13 11.86 7.09
CA GLY A 92 17.25 13.27 7.51
C GLY A 92 15.97 14.09 7.34
N ALA A 93 14.92 13.53 6.71
CA ALA A 93 13.67 14.23 6.43
C ALA A 93 12.52 13.83 7.38
N VAL A 94 12.53 12.59 7.88
CA VAL A 94 11.52 12.06 8.81
C VAL A 94 12.18 11.35 9.98
N ASP A 95 11.54 11.41 11.14
CA ASP A 95 12.02 10.77 12.38
C ASP A 95 11.47 9.36 12.59
N ALA A 96 10.41 8.98 11.85
CA ALA A 96 9.71 7.70 11.98
C ALA A 96 9.90 6.81 10.74
N ASP A 97 9.52 5.55 10.86
CA ASP A 97 9.50 4.58 9.77
C ASP A 97 8.67 5.12 8.59
N ILE A 98 9.18 4.97 7.37
CA ILE A 98 8.45 5.28 6.14
C ILE A 98 7.56 4.09 5.75
N ASN A 99 6.49 4.33 4.95
CA ASN A 99 5.45 3.35 4.75
C ASN A 99 5.18 3.06 3.27
N ASP A 100 3.92 3.14 2.82
CA ASP A 100 3.54 2.82 1.44
C ASP A 100 3.87 3.96 0.47
N VAL A 101 3.90 3.63 -0.82
CA VAL A 101 4.23 4.54 -1.92
C VAL A 101 3.24 4.43 -3.07
N VAL A 102 3.14 5.51 -3.84
CA VAL A 102 2.57 5.47 -5.19
C VAL A 102 3.48 6.24 -6.15
N VAL A 103 3.68 5.70 -7.35
CA VAL A 103 4.52 6.29 -8.40
C VAL A 103 3.64 6.92 -9.48
N ASP A 104 3.94 8.17 -9.85
CA ASP A 104 3.20 8.85 -10.89
C ASP A 104 3.74 8.54 -12.30
N PRO A 105 3.00 8.90 -13.38
CA PRO A 105 3.44 8.66 -14.76
C PRO A 105 4.73 9.39 -15.16
N GLN A 106 5.23 10.32 -14.35
CA GLN A 106 6.51 11.00 -14.52
C GLN A 106 7.66 10.37 -13.73
N GLY A 107 7.38 9.30 -12.97
CA GLY A 107 8.34 8.59 -12.12
C GLY A 107 8.58 9.25 -10.77
N ARG A 108 7.76 10.22 -10.36
CA ARG A 108 7.80 10.78 -9.01
C ARG A 108 7.05 9.88 -8.06
N THR A 109 7.56 9.77 -6.84
CA THR A 109 7.06 8.84 -5.83
C THR A 109 6.54 9.62 -4.62
N TYR A 110 5.26 9.44 -4.29
CA TYR A 110 4.70 9.91 -3.02
C TYR A 110 4.88 8.83 -1.97
N ILE A 111 5.37 9.21 -0.81
CA ILE A 111 5.62 8.29 0.31
C ILE A 111 5.11 8.90 1.62
N GLY A 112 4.44 8.06 2.42
CA GLY A 112 4.03 8.37 3.77
C GLY A 112 5.05 7.90 4.81
N ASN A 113 4.83 8.31 6.06
CA ASN A 113 5.57 7.82 7.21
C ASN A 113 4.64 7.68 8.42
N PHE A 114 5.10 7.02 9.47
CA PHE A 114 4.29 6.79 10.67
C PHE A 114 4.08 8.05 11.53
N GLY A 115 4.93 9.07 11.37
CA GLY A 115 4.93 10.28 12.18
C GLY A 115 5.57 10.10 13.57
N TYR A 116 5.57 8.89 14.12
CA TYR A 116 6.08 8.56 15.45
C TYR A 116 6.56 7.11 15.53
N ASP A 117 7.33 6.78 16.55
CA ASP A 117 7.82 5.43 16.80
C ASP A 117 6.71 4.54 17.40
N LEU A 118 5.83 4.07 16.51
CA LEU A 118 4.69 3.20 16.87
C LEU A 118 5.16 1.93 17.61
N MET A 119 6.26 1.32 17.15
CA MET A 119 6.73 0.03 17.65
C MET A 119 7.24 0.11 19.08
N ASN A 120 7.72 1.26 19.52
CA ASN A 120 8.16 1.51 20.89
C ASN A 120 7.13 2.30 21.72
N GLY A 121 5.91 2.48 21.19
CA GLY A 121 4.79 3.08 21.93
C GLY A 121 4.96 4.58 22.20
N ALA A 122 5.60 5.31 21.28
CA ALA A 122 5.67 6.77 21.36
C ALA A 122 4.27 7.40 21.19
N ASP A 123 4.10 8.60 21.71
CA ASP A 123 2.86 9.36 21.55
C ASP A 123 2.60 9.63 20.07
N ALA A 124 1.33 9.47 19.65
CA ALA A 124 0.90 9.71 18.28
C ALA A 124 1.17 11.15 17.85
N LYS A 125 1.71 11.31 16.67
CA LYS A 125 1.97 12.59 15.99
C LYS A 125 1.50 12.51 14.56
N ASP A 126 1.17 13.67 14.00
CA ASP A 126 0.92 13.82 12.58
C ASP A 126 2.18 13.53 11.76
N ALA A 127 1.96 13.07 10.54
CA ALA A 127 3.00 12.72 9.58
C ALA A 127 2.92 13.60 8.33
N GLU A 128 4.00 13.56 7.55
CA GLU A 128 4.12 14.24 6.27
C GLU A 128 3.93 13.27 5.10
N LEU A 129 3.56 13.80 3.94
CA LEU A 129 3.82 13.18 2.65
C LEU A 129 5.05 13.82 2.02
N ILE A 130 5.93 12.97 1.55
CA ILE A 130 7.14 13.36 0.83
C ILE A 130 6.98 12.99 -0.64
N LEU A 131 7.37 13.89 -1.52
CA LEU A 131 7.56 13.64 -2.94
C LEU A 131 9.02 13.41 -3.21
N ILE A 132 9.36 12.29 -3.84
CA ILE A 132 10.69 11.94 -4.33
C ILE A 132 10.67 12.11 -5.84
N GLU A 133 11.58 12.91 -6.38
CA GLU A 133 11.78 13.09 -7.82
C GLU A 133 12.52 11.88 -8.43
N PRO A 134 12.47 11.70 -9.76
CA PRO A 134 13.15 10.59 -10.42
C PRO A 134 14.68 10.53 -10.21
N ASP A 135 15.30 11.65 -9.83
CA ASP A 135 16.73 11.75 -9.50
C ASP A 135 17.04 11.46 -8.02
N GLY A 136 16.01 11.17 -7.20
CA GLY A 136 16.13 10.88 -5.77
C GLY A 136 16.09 12.11 -4.86
N THR A 137 16.04 13.32 -5.41
CA THR A 137 15.79 14.53 -4.59
C THR A 137 14.36 14.50 -4.05
N HIS A 138 14.14 15.06 -2.88
CA HIS A 138 12.84 14.97 -2.22
C HIS A 138 12.44 16.25 -1.51
N ARG A 139 11.12 16.42 -1.30
CA ARG A 139 10.53 17.51 -0.52
C ARG A 139 9.22 17.09 0.14
N VAL A 140 8.85 17.75 1.22
CA VAL A 140 7.52 17.62 1.84
C VAL A 140 6.49 18.30 0.93
N VAL A 141 5.38 17.61 0.64
CA VAL A 141 4.27 18.11 -0.20
C VAL A 141 2.93 18.20 0.53
N ALA A 142 2.80 17.53 1.68
CA ALA A 142 1.69 17.70 2.61
C ALA A 142 2.14 17.35 4.03
N ASN A 143 1.40 17.84 5.03
CA ASN A 143 1.64 17.58 6.44
C ASN A 143 0.30 17.40 7.19
N GLU A 144 0.36 17.15 8.49
CA GLU A 144 -0.82 16.99 9.34
C GLU A 144 -1.72 15.82 8.88
N LEU A 145 -1.12 14.69 8.47
CA LEU A 145 -1.83 13.45 8.17
C LEU A 145 -1.70 12.48 9.35
N MET A 146 -2.79 11.77 9.64
CA MET A 146 -2.82 10.76 10.69
C MET A 146 -2.45 9.37 10.17
N PHE A 147 -1.16 9.04 10.21
CA PHE A 147 -0.65 7.75 9.77
C PHE A 147 -1.01 7.46 8.30
N PRO A 148 -0.44 8.24 7.35
CA PRO A 148 -0.66 8.00 5.93
C PRO A 148 -0.17 6.60 5.53
N ASN A 149 -1.05 5.86 4.86
CA ASN A 149 -0.86 4.47 4.47
C ASN A 149 -1.06 4.32 2.96
N GLY A 150 -1.86 3.36 2.50
CA GLY A 150 -2.10 3.13 1.09
C GLY A 150 -2.50 4.39 0.32
N MET A 151 -2.03 4.50 -0.92
CA MET A 151 -2.29 5.65 -1.78
C MET A 151 -2.66 5.21 -3.19
N VAL A 152 -3.53 5.98 -3.84
CA VAL A 152 -3.87 5.79 -5.26
C VAL A 152 -3.87 7.12 -6.01
N LEU A 153 -3.51 7.07 -7.28
CA LEU A 153 -3.65 8.18 -8.22
C LEU A 153 -4.86 7.93 -9.12
N MET A 154 -5.78 8.89 -9.16
CA MET A 154 -6.99 8.83 -9.99
C MET A 154 -7.09 10.04 -10.91
N ASP A 155 -8.10 10.04 -11.81
CA ASP A 155 -8.36 11.14 -12.74
C ASP A 155 -7.14 11.50 -13.61
N ASN A 156 -6.52 10.49 -14.25
CA ASN A 156 -5.26 10.64 -15.01
C ASN A 156 -4.13 11.23 -14.14
N ALA A 157 -4.03 10.79 -12.90
CA ALA A 157 -3.06 11.23 -11.89
C ALA A 157 -3.16 12.72 -11.51
N SER A 158 -4.32 13.37 -11.70
CA SER A 158 -4.56 14.73 -11.22
C SER A 158 -5.07 14.77 -9.77
N THR A 159 -5.46 13.63 -9.20
CA THR A 159 -5.91 13.50 -7.84
C THR A 159 -5.11 12.40 -7.13
N LEU A 160 -4.53 12.73 -5.98
CA LEU A 160 -3.95 11.76 -5.04
C LEU A 160 -4.94 11.50 -3.93
N VAL A 161 -5.24 10.22 -3.66
CA VAL A 161 -6.02 9.81 -2.49
C VAL A 161 -5.14 9.00 -1.56
N VAL A 162 -5.18 9.33 -0.27
CA VAL A 162 -4.35 8.77 0.80
C VAL A 162 -5.25 8.19 1.88
N ALA A 163 -4.97 6.97 2.30
CA ALA A 163 -5.55 6.37 3.49
C ALA A 163 -4.89 6.98 4.74
N GLU A 164 -5.70 7.54 5.64
CA GLU A 164 -5.25 7.97 6.98
C GLU A 164 -5.77 6.96 8.01
N THR A 165 -4.93 5.99 8.40
CA THR A 165 -5.33 4.82 9.20
C THR A 165 -6.03 5.21 10.50
N PHE A 166 -5.41 6.08 11.31
CA PHE A 166 -5.96 6.47 12.61
C PHE A 166 -6.91 7.66 12.56
N ALA A 167 -7.15 8.24 11.37
CA ALA A 167 -8.23 9.19 11.15
C ALA A 167 -9.49 8.53 10.55
N ASN A 168 -9.45 7.23 10.28
CA ASN A 168 -10.56 6.45 9.71
C ASN A 168 -11.17 7.11 8.47
N ARG A 169 -10.33 7.60 7.56
CA ARG A 169 -10.79 8.30 6.36
C ARG A 169 -9.84 8.12 5.18
N LEU A 170 -10.36 8.40 3.99
CA LEU A 170 -9.56 8.68 2.81
C LEU A 170 -9.53 10.19 2.57
N THR A 171 -8.34 10.73 2.36
CA THR A 171 -8.10 12.16 2.10
C THR A 171 -7.62 12.34 0.67
N ALA A 172 -8.26 13.24 -0.07
CA ALA A 172 -7.89 13.58 -1.44
C ALA A 172 -7.16 14.93 -1.52
N PHE A 173 -6.25 15.02 -2.48
CA PHE A 173 -5.53 16.23 -2.87
C PHE A 173 -5.63 16.42 -4.38
N ASP A 174 -5.75 17.65 -4.84
CA ASP A 174 -5.48 17.99 -6.21
C ASP A 174 -3.96 18.00 -6.42
N ARG A 175 -3.50 17.41 -7.51
CA ARG A 175 -2.09 17.27 -7.87
C ARG A 175 -1.81 18.05 -9.16
N ASP A 176 -0.83 18.92 -9.12
CA ASP A 176 -0.41 19.69 -10.28
C ASP A 176 0.67 18.98 -11.12
N SER A 177 1.09 19.62 -12.21
CA SER A 177 2.12 19.08 -13.12
C SER A 177 3.50 18.94 -12.49
N ASN A 178 3.79 19.65 -11.39
CA ASN A 178 5.06 19.56 -10.65
C ASN A 178 4.99 18.51 -9.52
N GLY A 179 3.80 17.90 -9.31
CA GLY A 179 3.55 16.97 -8.22
C GLY A 179 3.19 17.64 -6.90
N ASP A 180 3.03 18.96 -6.88
CA ASP A 180 2.60 19.67 -5.68
C ASP A 180 1.13 19.41 -5.37
N LEU A 181 0.82 19.28 -4.07
CA LEU A 181 -0.51 18.93 -3.58
C LEU A 181 -1.24 20.18 -3.07
N SER A 182 -2.53 20.25 -3.39
CA SER A 182 -3.39 21.34 -2.97
C SER A 182 -4.82 20.86 -2.71
N ASN A 183 -5.70 21.75 -2.26
CA ASN A 183 -7.13 21.49 -2.10
C ASN A 183 -7.43 20.19 -1.32
N ARG A 184 -6.76 20.01 -0.14
CA ARG A 184 -7.03 18.89 0.76
C ARG A 184 -8.51 18.81 1.12
N ARG A 185 -9.10 17.61 0.96
CA ARG A 185 -10.50 17.37 1.27
C ARG A 185 -10.71 15.91 1.68
N VAL A 186 -11.77 15.63 2.43
CA VAL A 186 -12.18 14.26 2.73
C VAL A 186 -12.77 13.65 1.45
N PHE A 187 -12.19 12.54 0.98
CA PHE A 187 -12.75 11.72 -0.07
C PHE A 187 -13.87 10.83 0.48
N ALA A 188 -13.61 10.19 1.61
CA ALA A 188 -14.55 9.34 2.31
C ALA A 188 -14.29 9.34 3.81
N ASP A 189 -15.31 9.56 4.61
CA ASP A 189 -15.31 9.23 6.04
C ASP A 189 -15.71 7.76 6.17
N LEU A 190 -14.90 6.97 6.84
CA LEU A 190 -15.02 5.52 6.88
C LEU A 190 -15.59 4.98 8.20
N GLY A 191 -15.91 5.86 9.15
CA GLY A 191 -16.48 5.48 10.44
C GLY A 191 -15.57 4.57 11.25
N GLU A 192 -15.91 3.28 11.37
CA GLU A 192 -15.12 2.30 12.13
C GLU A 192 -14.04 1.60 11.29
N VAL A 193 -14.05 1.75 9.96
CA VAL A 193 -13.05 1.15 9.07
C VAL A 193 -11.71 1.85 9.26
N THR A 194 -10.68 1.09 9.58
CA THR A 194 -9.29 1.58 9.74
C THR A 194 -8.51 1.32 8.47
N PRO A 195 -8.45 2.29 7.53
CA PRO A 195 -7.88 2.04 6.21
C PRO A 195 -6.38 1.79 6.30
N ASP A 196 -5.93 0.75 5.59
CA ASP A 196 -4.55 0.33 5.46
C ASP A 196 -4.15 0.38 3.97
N GLY A 197 -3.76 -0.71 3.34
CA GLY A 197 -3.51 -0.73 1.90
C GLY A 197 -4.79 -0.59 1.08
N ILE A 198 -4.74 0.18 -0.01
CA ILE A 198 -5.89 0.48 -0.87
C ILE A 198 -5.56 0.27 -2.34
N CYS A 199 -6.55 0.01 -3.19
CA CYS A 199 -6.39 -0.02 -4.65
C CYS A 199 -7.61 0.54 -5.38
N LEU A 200 -7.38 1.07 -6.59
CA LEU A 200 -8.36 1.79 -7.40
C LEU A 200 -8.98 0.88 -8.47
N ASP A 201 -10.28 1.02 -8.71
CA ASP A 201 -10.96 0.43 -9.87
C ASP A 201 -11.28 1.47 -10.98
N ILE A 202 -11.67 0.99 -12.16
CA ILE A 202 -11.91 1.84 -13.33
C ILE A 202 -13.13 2.77 -13.21
N GLU A 203 -14.01 2.56 -12.22
CA GLU A 203 -15.16 3.43 -11.95
C GLU A 203 -14.87 4.46 -10.86
N GLY A 204 -13.61 4.52 -10.38
CA GLY A 204 -13.19 5.44 -9.32
C GLY A 204 -13.58 4.98 -7.91
N GLY A 205 -14.00 3.73 -7.76
CA GLY A 205 -14.17 3.08 -6.46
C GLY A 205 -12.82 2.66 -5.91
N ILE A 206 -12.65 2.80 -4.60
CA ILE A 206 -11.44 2.42 -3.89
C ILE A 206 -11.73 1.22 -2.99
N TRP A 207 -11.03 0.11 -3.21
CA TRP A 207 -11.01 -1.00 -2.28
C TRP A 207 -10.05 -0.67 -1.14
N VAL A 208 -10.51 -0.87 0.07
CA VAL A 208 -9.83 -0.53 1.31
C VAL A 208 -9.72 -1.78 2.16
N ALA A 209 -8.52 -2.15 2.53
CA ALA A 209 -8.28 -3.13 3.59
C ALA A 209 -8.47 -2.44 4.94
N SER A 210 -9.25 -3.03 5.84
CA SER A 210 -9.49 -2.51 7.18
C SER A 210 -8.80 -3.37 8.22
N PHE A 211 -7.68 -2.89 8.72
CA PHE A 211 -6.79 -3.66 9.59
C PHE A 211 -7.51 -4.14 10.88
N MET A 212 -8.18 -3.23 11.59
CA MET A 212 -8.78 -3.54 12.89
C MET A 212 -10.11 -4.28 12.79
N THR A 213 -10.87 -4.10 11.71
CA THR A 213 -12.19 -4.75 11.57
C THR A 213 -12.14 -6.07 10.80
N GLY A 214 -11.01 -6.38 10.16
CA GLY A 214 -10.82 -7.63 9.41
C GLY A 214 -11.77 -7.75 8.23
N GLU A 215 -11.91 -6.69 7.45
CA GLU A 215 -12.78 -6.64 6.29
C GLU A 215 -12.15 -5.85 5.13
N PHE A 216 -12.62 -6.13 3.93
CA PHE A 216 -12.36 -5.33 2.74
C PHE A 216 -13.65 -4.64 2.32
N VAL A 217 -13.57 -3.35 2.07
CA VAL A 217 -14.71 -2.53 1.64
C VAL A 217 -14.38 -1.79 0.36
N ARG A 218 -15.35 -1.69 -0.55
CA ARG A 218 -15.27 -0.79 -1.70
C ARG A 218 -16.03 0.49 -1.37
N VAL A 219 -15.36 1.62 -1.50
CA VAL A 219 -15.93 2.92 -1.17
C VAL A 219 -15.82 3.87 -2.36
N ILE A 220 -16.84 4.69 -2.57
CA ILE A 220 -16.86 5.75 -3.59
C ILE A 220 -16.71 7.12 -2.93
N ASN A 221 -16.42 8.14 -3.74
CA ASN A 221 -16.35 9.52 -3.28
C ASN A 221 -17.64 9.92 -2.53
N GLY A 222 -17.49 10.48 -1.34
CA GLY A 222 -18.59 10.80 -0.44
C GLY A 222 -18.84 9.77 0.66
N GLY A 223 -18.12 8.62 0.66
CA GLY A 223 -18.09 7.66 1.75
C GLY A 223 -19.12 6.53 1.68
N GLU A 224 -19.88 6.43 0.58
CA GLU A 224 -20.78 5.28 0.37
C GLU A 224 -19.97 4.00 0.18
N ILE A 225 -20.23 2.99 1.02
CA ILE A 225 -19.67 1.64 0.88
C ILE A 225 -20.60 0.82 -0.01
N THR A 226 -20.14 0.44 -1.20
CA THR A 226 -20.90 -0.29 -2.20
C THR A 226 -20.76 -1.79 -2.06
N ASP A 227 -19.59 -2.26 -1.64
CA ASP A 227 -19.28 -3.68 -1.46
C ASP A 227 -18.49 -3.90 -0.17
N ARG A 228 -18.67 -5.09 0.42
CA ARG A 228 -18.02 -5.44 1.68
C ARG A 228 -17.95 -6.96 1.84
N PHE A 229 -16.83 -7.47 2.37
CA PHE A 229 -16.69 -8.83 2.86
C PHE A 229 -15.69 -8.91 4.01
N SER A 230 -15.88 -9.89 4.89
CA SER A 230 -15.01 -10.12 6.04
C SER A 230 -14.06 -11.28 5.79
N VAL A 231 -12.87 -11.19 6.38
CA VAL A 231 -11.88 -12.29 6.46
C VAL A 231 -11.85 -12.98 7.83
N GLY A 232 -12.94 -12.80 8.59
CA GLY A 232 -13.15 -13.42 9.90
C GLY A 232 -12.34 -12.74 10.99
N LYS A 233 -11.48 -13.50 11.67
CA LYS A 233 -10.65 -12.98 12.77
C LYS A 233 -9.29 -12.46 12.33
N LYS A 234 -8.99 -12.52 11.04
CA LYS A 234 -7.73 -12.02 10.48
C LYS A 234 -7.78 -10.51 10.32
N ALA A 235 -6.65 -9.86 10.43
CA ALA A 235 -6.51 -8.49 9.96
C ALA A 235 -6.52 -8.46 8.41
N ALA A 236 -7.15 -7.43 7.83
CA ALA A 236 -7.06 -7.13 6.42
C ALA A 236 -6.02 -6.02 6.24
N VAL A 237 -4.89 -6.35 5.61
CA VAL A 237 -3.69 -5.50 5.60
C VAL A 237 -3.62 -4.64 4.35
N ALA A 238 -3.67 -5.25 3.18
CA ALA A 238 -3.57 -4.53 1.91
C ALA A 238 -4.35 -5.26 0.82
N CYS A 239 -4.62 -4.57 -0.29
CA CYS A 239 -5.26 -5.17 -1.44
C CYS A 239 -4.73 -4.62 -2.77
N GLN A 240 -4.87 -5.45 -3.83
CA GLN A 240 -4.52 -5.09 -5.20
C GLN A 240 -5.43 -5.81 -6.17
N ILE A 241 -5.94 -5.10 -7.17
CA ILE A 241 -6.67 -5.73 -8.28
C ILE A 241 -5.67 -6.08 -9.39
N GLY A 242 -5.80 -7.31 -9.91
CA GLY A 242 -4.96 -7.82 -11.00
C GLY A 242 -5.57 -9.06 -11.65
N GLY A 243 -4.70 -9.98 -12.13
CA GLY A 243 -5.13 -11.17 -12.86
C GLY A 243 -5.39 -10.91 -14.33
N ALA A 244 -5.65 -11.98 -15.10
CA ALA A 244 -5.75 -11.93 -16.56
C ALA A 244 -6.85 -10.98 -17.08
N GLU A 245 -7.97 -10.88 -16.34
CA GLU A 245 -9.10 -10.01 -16.68
C GLU A 245 -9.11 -8.72 -15.85
N ASN A 246 -8.05 -8.49 -15.04
CA ASN A 246 -7.96 -7.38 -14.10
C ASN A 246 -9.17 -7.29 -13.14
N ARG A 247 -9.70 -8.45 -12.70
CA ARG A 247 -10.87 -8.61 -11.83
C ARG A 247 -10.61 -9.47 -10.60
N THR A 248 -9.37 -9.87 -10.37
CA THR A 248 -8.97 -10.58 -9.17
C THR A 248 -8.50 -9.59 -8.13
N LEU A 249 -9.27 -9.43 -7.05
CA LEU A 249 -8.84 -8.69 -5.87
C LEU A 249 -7.96 -9.62 -5.03
N TYR A 250 -6.68 -9.35 -4.96
CA TYR A 250 -5.73 -9.98 -4.06
C TYR A 250 -5.82 -9.29 -2.71
N CYS A 251 -6.03 -10.07 -1.66
CA CYS A 251 -6.32 -9.62 -0.30
C CYS A 251 -5.22 -10.12 0.63
N MET A 252 -4.38 -9.24 1.15
CA MET A 252 -3.35 -9.57 2.13
C MET A 252 -3.99 -9.65 3.50
N THR A 253 -3.84 -10.80 4.14
CA THR A 253 -4.43 -11.07 5.45
C THR A 253 -3.37 -11.54 6.44
N PHE A 254 -3.59 -11.23 7.71
CA PHE A 254 -2.71 -11.64 8.80
C PHE A 254 -3.54 -12.27 9.92
N ALA A 255 -3.19 -13.51 10.30
CA ALA A 255 -3.94 -14.31 11.29
C ALA A 255 -3.36 -14.22 12.71
N GLY A 256 -2.38 -13.33 12.94
CA GLY A 256 -1.73 -13.11 14.23
C GLY A 256 -2.15 -11.81 14.91
N GLU A 257 -1.52 -11.56 16.06
CA GLU A 257 -1.57 -10.29 16.78
C GLU A 257 -0.27 -9.51 16.53
N MET A 258 -0.24 -8.20 16.83
CA MET A 258 0.97 -7.37 16.66
C MET A 258 2.20 -7.94 17.37
N ALA A 259 2.01 -8.63 18.51
CA ALA A 259 3.09 -9.29 19.24
C ALA A 259 3.73 -10.46 18.47
N ASP A 260 2.99 -11.06 17.54
CA ASP A 260 3.48 -12.20 16.74
C ASP A 260 4.45 -11.78 15.63
N LEU A 261 4.42 -10.51 15.23
CA LEU A 261 5.30 -9.98 14.18
C LEU A 261 6.79 -10.21 14.50
N ALA A 262 7.18 -9.92 15.74
CA ALA A 262 8.58 -10.09 16.20
C ALA A 262 9.00 -11.57 16.34
N SER A 263 8.05 -12.50 16.29
CA SER A 263 8.32 -13.94 16.40
C SER A 263 8.59 -14.61 15.07
N GLU A 264 8.49 -13.87 13.95
CA GLU A 264 8.63 -14.35 12.57
C GLU A 264 7.71 -15.54 12.23
N GLN A 265 6.58 -15.67 12.95
CA GLN A 265 5.59 -16.69 12.64
C GLN A 265 4.94 -16.39 11.28
N ARG A 266 4.79 -17.45 10.48
CA ARG A 266 4.23 -17.33 9.13
C ARG A 266 2.70 -17.33 9.17
N LEU A 267 2.12 -16.20 9.55
CA LEU A 267 0.67 -15.97 9.73
C LEU A 267 0.07 -15.10 8.62
N GLY A 268 0.91 -14.62 7.69
CA GLY A 268 0.51 -13.88 6.51
C GLY A 268 0.04 -14.79 5.38
N ALA A 269 -1.03 -14.39 4.70
CA ALA A 269 -1.58 -15.10 3.55
C ALA A 269 -2.15 -14.13 2.52
N ILE A 270 -2.29 -14.62 1.29
CA ILE A 270 -2.97 -13.96 0.19
C ILE A 270 -4.26 -14.73 -0.06
N GLU A 271 -5.36 -14.04 -0.02
CA GLU A 271 -6.67 -14.56 -0.43
C GLU A 271 -7.13 -13.82 -1.69
N THR A 272 -8.02 -14.41 -2.47
CA THR A 272 -8.54 -13.78 -3.68
C THR A 272 -10.06 -13.78 -3.71
N VAL A 273 -10.59 -12.72 -4.31
CA VAL A 273 -12.02 -12.56 -4.60
C VAL A 273 -12.15 -12.05 -6.03
N THR A 274 -13.11 -12.57 -6.78
CA THR A 274 -13.45 -11.98 -8.09
C THR A 274 -14.38 -10.79 -7.89
N VAL A 275 -14.02 -9.65 -8.45
CA VAL A 275 -14.79 -8.40 -8.38
C VAL A 275 -15.44 -8.08 -9.72
N ASP A 276 -16.61 -7.39 -9.66
CA ASP A 276 -17.38 -7.06 -10.86
C ASP A 276 -16.74 -5.91 -11.67
N ILE A 277 -16.01 -5.01 -11.01
CA ILE A 277 -15.40 -3.84 -11.63
C ILE A 277 -13.89 -4.08 -11.73
N PRO A 278 -13.30 -3.96 -12.94
CA PRO A 278 -11.85 -4.16 -13.12
C PRO A 278 -11.02 -3.10 -12.39
N GLY A 279 -9.78 -3.45 -12.06
CA GLY A 279 -8.80 -2.50 -11.52
C GLY A 279 -8.40 -1.42 -12.53
N ALA A 280 -8.00 -0.27 -12.03
CA ALA A 280 -7.51 0.86 -12.84
C ALA A 280 -6.07 0.66 -13.36
N GLY A 281 -5.39 -0.41 -12.94
CA GLY A 281 -4.00 -0.69 -13.33
C GLY A 281 -2.97 0.13 -12.58
N SER A 282 -3.36 0.76 -11.48
CA SER A 282 -2.53 1.53 -10.54
C SER A 282 -2.99 1.23 -9.11
N PRO A 283 -2.13 1.24 -8.12
CA PRO A 283 -1.00 2.11 -7.92
C PRO A 283 0.20 1.85 -8.79
#